data_7446e7464492dcb6a3362f2ea9a1f433
#
_entry.id   7446e7464492dcb6a3362f2ea9a1f433
#
_cell.length_a   1.000
_cell.length_b   1.000
_cell.length_c   1.000
_cell.angle_alpha   90.00
_cell.angle_beta   90.00
_cell.angle_gamma   90.00
#
_symmetry.space_group_name_H-M   'P 1'
#
loop_
_entity.id
_entity.type
_entity.pdbx_description
1 polymer ?
#
loop_
_entity_poly.entity_id
_entity_poly.type
_entity_poly.pdbx_seq_one_letter_code
_entity_poly.pdbx_strand_id
1 'polypeptide(L)'
;MKKQRVYLSTIDPEAGSIARAQGLGVEIAEYCTASNMDEDFEEHHQKVLAEVEGVPRRILHGPFNELFPCAIDPKARLLAVQRYRQ
;
A
#
# COMPACT_ATOMS: atom_id res chain seq x y z
N MET A 1 -25.20 6.67 -1.20
CA MET A 1 -23.74 6.85 -1.19
C MET A 1 -23.11 6.28 -2.47
N LYS A 2 -22.16 6.96 -3.00
CA LYS A 2 -21.45 6.47 -4.21
C LYS A 2 -20.34 5.51 -3.78
N LYS A 3 -20.58 4.21 -3.95
CA LYS A 3 -19.66 3.14 -3.52
C LYS A 3 -18.26 3.27 -4.12
N GLN A 4 -18.12 3.85 -5.32
CA GLN A 4 -16.83 4.02 -5.97
C GLN A 4 -15.87 4.97 -5.22
N ARG A 5 -16.32 5.64 -4.20
CA ARG A 5 -15.49 6.52 -3.36
C ARG A 5 -15.10 5.88 -2.02
N VAL A 6 -15.45 4.62 -1.83
CA VAL A 6 -15.11 3.89 -0.61
C VAL A 6 -13.99 2.91 -0.91
N TYR A 7 -12.91 2.98 -0.13
CA TYR A 7 -11.75 2.11 -0.26
C TYR A 7 -11.50 1.41 1.07
N LEU A 8 -11.31 0.10 1.02
CA LEU A 8 -11.02 -0.70 2.20
C LEU A 8 -9.51 -0.95 2.27
N SER A 9 -8.93 -0.79 3.45
CA SER A 9 -7.49 -1.06 3.63
C SER A 9 -7.21 -2.54 3.61
N THR A 10 -6.19 -2.94 2.85
CA THR A 10 -5.73 -4.33 2.80
C THR A 10 -5.09 -4.81 4.11
N ILE A 11 -4.97 -3.93 5.11
CA ILE A 11 -4.58 -4.33 6.46
C ILE A 11 -5.57 -5.34 7.05
N ASP A 12 -6.83 -5.29 6.63
CA ASP A 12 -7.80 -6.33 6.93
C ASP A 12 -7.69 -7.42 5.86
N PRO A 13 -7.45 -8.68 6.24
CA PRO A 13 -7.28 -9.75 5.27
C PRO A 13 -8.53 -10.04 4.43
N GLU A 14 -9.69 -9.56 4.83
CA GLU A 14 -10.94 -9.73 4.08
C GLU A 14 -11.25 -8.58 3.13
N ALA A 15 -10.42 -7.52 3.11
CA ALA A 15 -10.70 -6.32 2.34
C ALA A 15 -10.95 -6.61 0.86
N GLY A 16 -10.11 -7.44 0.24
CA GLY A 16 -10.26 -7.77 -1.17
C GLY A 16 -11.56 -8.49 -1.49
N SER A 17 -11.94 -9.48 -0.69
CA SER A 17 -13.18 -10.23 -0.92
C SER A 17 -14.41 -9.36 -0.71
N ILE A 18 -14.41 -8.49 0.30
CA ILE A 18 -15.52 -7.57 0.55
C ILE A 18 -15.61 -6.54 -0.58
N ALA A 19 -14.48 -6.00 -1.00
CA ALA A 19 -14.45 -5.01 -2.09
C ALA A 19 -15.01 -5.60 -3.39
N ARG A 20 -14.59 -6.81 -3.75
CA ARG A 20 -15.11 -7.50 -4.94
C ARG A 20 -16.62 -7.72 -4.86
N ALA A 21 -17.09 -8.20 -3.71
CA ALA A 21 -18.50 -8.52 -3.53
C ALA A 21 -19.39 -7.28 -3.57
N GLN A 22 -18.90 -6.16 -3.10
CA GLN A 22 -19.70 -4.94 -2.96
C GLN A 22 -19.35 -3.82 -3.95
N GLY A 23 -18.41 -4.06 -4.85
CA GLY A 23 -18.01 -3.04 -5.84
C GLY A 23 -17.25 -1.88 -5.24
N LEU A 24 -16.49 -2.11 -4.17
CA LEU A 24 -15.67 -1.10 -3.50
C LEU A 24 -14.23 -1.15 -4.04
N GLY A 25 -13.45 -0.12 -3.72
CA GLY A 25 -12.02 -0.11 -3.99
C GLY A 25 -11.21 -0.65 -2.81
N VAL A 26 -9.90 -0.77 -2.99
CA VAL A 26 -8.97 -1.10 -1.91
C VAL A 26 -7.85 -0.09 -1.83
N GLU A 27 -7.34 0.12 -0.63
CA GLU A 27 -6.10 0.83 -0.37
C GLU A 27 -5.05 -0.22 -0.01
N ILE A 28 -4.00 -0.33 -0.83
CA ILE A 28 -2.90 -1.26 -0.60
C ILE A 28 -2.00 -0.68 0.49
N ALA A 29 -1.97 -1.30 1.66
CA ALA A 29 -1.30 -0.76 2.85
C ALA A 29 0.01 -1.48 3.20
N GLU A 30 0.36 -2.57 2.53
CA GLU A 30 1.52 -3.39 2.88
C GLU A 30 2.84 -2.63 2.73
N TYR A 31 2.91 -1.68 1.81
CA TYR A 31 4.14 -0.95 1.51
C TYR A 31 4.27 0.37 2.27
N CYS A 32 3.34 0.68 3.16
CA CYS A 32 3.46 1.86 4.01
C CYS A 32 4.64 1.71 5.00
N THR A 33 5.03 0.47 5.30
CA THR A 33 6.29 0.14 5.98
C THR A 33 7.30 -0.26 4.91
N ALA A 34 8.28 0.60 4.67
CA ALA A 34 9.19 0.45 3.52
C ALA A 34 10.01 -0.85 3.54
N SER A 35 10.32 -1.38 4.73
CA SER A 35 11.07 -2.64 4.84
C SER A 35 10.33 -3.83 4.21
N ASN A 36 9.03 -3.76 4.04
CA ASN A 36 8.27 -4.80 3.34
C ASN A 36 8.64 -4.88 1.84
N MET A 37 9.36 -3.91 1.33
CA MET A 37 9.87 -3.93 -0.05
C MET A 37 11.26 -4.56 -0.17
N ASP A 38 11.94 -4.84 0.95
CA ASP A 38 13.32 -5.33 0.94
C ASP A 38 13.40 -6.86 1.02
N GLU A 39 12.76 -7.44 2.03
CA GLU A 39 12.86 -8.88 2.29
C GLU A 39 11.62 -9.58 1.76
N ASP A 40 11.82 -10.69 1.07
CA ASP A 40 10.74 -11.52 0.53
C ASP A 40 9.73 -10.71 -0.29
N PHE A 41 10.22 -9.66 -0.97
CA PHE A 41 9.34 -8.76 -1.71
C PHE A 41 8.44 -9.50 -2.70
N GLU A 42 8.99 -10.44 -3.45
CA GLU A 42 8.22 -11.17 -4.45
C GLU A 42 7.06 -11.95 -3.81
N GLU A 43 7.32 -12.60 -2.68
CA GLU A 43 6.28 -13.33 -1.95
C GLU A 43 5.20 -12.39 -1.44
N HIS A 44 5.60 -11.27 -0.83
CA HIS A 44 4.65 -10.25 -0.37
C HIS A 44 3.83 -9.69 -1.53
N HIS A 45 4.51 -9.41 -2.63
CA HIS A 45 3.87 -8.84 -3.81
C HIS A 45 2.84 -9.80 -4.42
N GLN A 46 3.14 -11.09 -4.47
CA GLN A 46 2.20 -12.09 -4.97
C GLN A 46 0.95 -12.16 -4.08
N LYS A 47 1.12 -12.06 -2.75
CA LYS A 47 -0.02 -12.02 -1.83
C LYS A 47 -0.89 -10.78 -2.06
N VAL A 48 -0.25 -9.61 -2.27
CA VAL A 48 -0.97 -8.37 -2.56
C VAL A 48 -1.74 -8.49 -3.87
N LEU A 49 -1.10 -9.03 -4.92
CA LEU A 49 -1.75 -9.21 -6.22
C LEU A 49 -2.97 -10.13 -6.10
N ALA A 50 -2.86 -11.22 -5.34
CA ALA A 50 -3.99 -12.13 -5.10
C ALA A 50 -5.12 -11.42 -4.35
N GLU A 51 -4.79 -10.63 -3.33
CA GLU A 51 -5.76 -9.89 -2.54
C GLU A 51 -6.57 -8.90 -3.37
N VAL A 52 -5.91 -8.22 -4.30
CA VAL A 52 -6.56 -7.16 -5.08
C VAL A 52 -7.09 -7.63 -6.42
N GLU A 53 -6.93 -8.90 -6.75
CA GLU A 53 -7.43 -9.45 -8.01
C GLU A 53 -8.92 -9.22 -8.16
N GLY A 54 -9.33 -8.70 -9.32
CA GLY A 54 -10.74 -8.41 -9.59
C GLY A 54 -11.29 -7.17 -8.91
N VAL A 55 -10.49 -6.47 -8.10
CA VAL A 55 -10.90 -5.18 -7.52
C VAL A 55 -10.62 -4.08 -8.55
N PRO A 56 -11.66 -3.36 -9.00
CA PRO A 56 -11.51 -2.42 -10.13
C PRO A 56 -10.74 -1.14 -9.78
N ARG A 57 -10.79 -0.71 -8.52
CA ARG A 57 -10.16 0.53 -8.09
C ARG A 57 -9.20 0.26 -6.95
N ARG A 58 -7.98 0.73 -7.11
CA ARG A 58 -6.89 0.51 -6.18
C ARG A 58 -6.15 1.82 -5.95
N ILE A 59 -5.80 2.08 -4.71
CA ILE A 59 -4.89 3.16 -4.36
C ILE A 59 -3.75 2.57 -3.54
N LEU A 60 -2.59 3.19 -3.63
CA LEU A 60 -1.40 2.76 -2.91
C LEU A 60 -1.16 3.70 -1.73
N HIS A 61 -1.06 3.11 -0.54
CA HIS A 61 -0.55 3.83 0.60
C HIS A 61 0.98 3.81 0.51
N GLY A 62 1.58 4.95 0.19
CA GLY A 62 3.03 5.05 0.07
C GLY A 62 3.76 4.81 1.39
N PRO A 63 5.06 4.50 1.33
CA PRO A 63 5.86 4.33 2.53
C PRO A 63 5.93 5.64 3.32
N PHE A 64 5.70 5.54 4.64
CA PHE A 64 5.73 6.73 5.48
C PHE A 64 6.38 6.50 6.85
N ASN A 65 6.31 5.28 7.36
CA ASN A 65 6.84 4.98 8.70
C ASN A 65 8.34 5.27 8.76
N GLU A 66 8.72 6.13 9.69
CA GLU A 66 10.12 6.52 9.91
C GLU A 66 10.76 7.26 8.74
N LEU A 67 9.97 7.74 7.78
CA LEU A 67 10.47 8.48 6.62
C LEU A 67 10.10 9.96 6.74
N PHE A 68 11.11 10.81 6.67
CA PHE A 68 10.97 12.25 6.89
C PHE A 68 11.49 13.03 5.69
N PRO A 69 10.66 13.23 4.66
CA PRO A 69 11.12 13.91 3.44
C PRO A 69 11.51 15.38 3.66
N CYS A 70 11.03 15.98 4.76
CA CYS A 70 11.36 17.35 5.14
C CYS A 70 12.40 17.41 6.27
N ALA A 71 13.14 16.33 6.52
CA ALA A 71 14.14 16.30 7.56
C ALA A 71 15.26 17.32 7.30
N ILE A 72 15.79 17.90 8.37
CA ILE A 72 16.95 18.79 8.28
C ILE A 72 18.20 18.00 7.86
N ASP A 73 18.33 16.76 8.38
CA ASP A 73 19.46 15.90 8.03
C ASP A 73 19.34 15.44 6.56
N PRO A 74 20.34 15.79 5.70
CA PRO A 74 20.31 15.38 4.30
C PRO A 74 20.26 13.88 4.07
N LYS A 75 20.87 13.09 4.96
CA LYS A 75 20.82 11.62 4.85
C LYS A 75 19.43 11.08 5.12
N ALA A 76 18.73 11.65 6.07
CA ALA A 76 17.34 11.25 6.34
C ALA A 76 16.42 11.61 5.16
N ARG A 77 16.60 12.80 4.57
CA ARG A 77 15.84 13.19 3.37
C ARG A 77 16.10 12.24 2.20
N LEU A 78 17.38 11.91 1.97
CA LEU A 78 17.77 11.01 0.89
C LEU A 78 17.14 9.63 1.06
N LEU A 79 17.16 9.11 2.28
CA LEU A 79 16.52 7.82 2.58
C LEU A 79 15.04 7.84 2.21
N ALA A 80 14.31 8.89 2.60
CA ALA A 80 12.90 9.00 2.27
C ALA A 80 12.67 9.00 0.76
N VAL A 81 13.45 9.78 0.01
CA VAL A 81 13.34 9.83 -1.45
C VAL A 81 13.61 8.46 -2.08
N GLN A 82 14.63 7.74 -1.61
CA GLN A 82 14.96 6.40 -2.11
C GLN A 82 13.81 5.43 -1.89
N ARG A 83 13.19 5.45 -0.70
CA ARG A 83 12.06 4.59 -0.38
C ARG A 83 10.83 4.90 -1.22
N TYR A 84 10.54 6.18 -1.46
CA TYR A 84 9.40 6.58 -2.30
C TYR A 84 9.56 6.15 -3.76
N ARG A 85 10.79 5.94 -4.21
CA ARG A 85 11.09 5.48 -5.57
C ARG A 85 11.09 3.95 -5.72
N GLN A 86 11.05 3.24 -4.64
CA GLN A 86 11.06 1.79 -4.65
C GLN A 86 9.74 1.22 -5.18
#